data_ebb5c605c46f4e3cf45d889ccee226ab
#
_entry.id   ebb5c605c46f4e3cf45d889ccee226ab
#
_cell.length_a   1.000
_cell.length_b   1.000
_cell.length_c   1.000
_cell.angle_alpha   90.00
_cell.angle_beta   90.00
_cell.angle_gamma   90.00
#
_symmetry.space_group_name_H-M   'P 1'
#
loop_
_entity.id
_entity.type
_entity.pdbx_description
1 polymer ?
#
loop_
_entity_poly.entity_id
_entity_poly.type
_entity_poly.pdbx_seq_one_letter_code
_entity_poly.pdbx_strand_id
1 'polypeptide(L)'
;EILAVIVDNGAGKSTLIKALSGAVLPDEGEIRLDGKPVHFHSPIDARSAGIETVYQTLAMSPALSITDNMFMGREIRRPGVMGKWFRRLDRPAMEKFAREKLSELGLMTIQNINQAVETLSGGQRQGIAVARAAAFGSKVIILDEPTAALGVKEGRRVLELIQDVRSRGIPIILISHNMPHVFEVCDRIHIHRLGRRLTVIKPGDYSMADAVAFMTGAKLPEAAVEPA
;
A
#
# COMPACT_ATOMS: atom_id res chain seq x y z
N GLU A 1 -6.50 11.01 3.82
CA GLU A 1 -6.45 10.35 5.13
C GLU A 1 -5.52 9.14 5.11
N ILE A 2 -4.79 8.92 6.21
CA ILE A 2 -4.05 7.68 6.48
C ILE A 2 -4.74 6.96 7.64
N LEU A 3 -5.35 5.80 7.35
CA LEU A 3 -5.89 4.90 8.36
C LEU A 3 -4.86 3.81 8.66
N ALA A 4 -4.31 3.79 9.87
CA ALA A 4 -3.50 2.65 10.30
C ALA A 4 -4.39 1.48 10.68
N VAL A 5 -3.92 0.27 10.41
CA VAL A 5 -4.47 -0.98 10.96
C VAL A 5 -3.37 -1.65 11.76
N ILE A 6 -3.50 -1.61 13.09
CA ILE A 6 -2.60 -2.32 13.99
C ILE A 6 -3.24 -3.64 14.42
N VAL A 7 -2.45 -4.70 14.33
CA VAL A 7 -2.93 -6.06 14.60
C VAL A 7 -1.87 -6.85 15.34
N ASP A 8 -2.28 -7.72 16.23
CA ASP A 8 -1.42 -8.73 16.80
C ASP A 8 -1.14 -9.85 15.78
N ASN A 9 -0.04 -10.58 15.99
CA ASN A 9 0.31 -11.71 15.14
C ASN A 9 -0.81 -12.77 15.15
N GLY A 10 -1.18 -13.23 13.95
CA GLY A 10 -2.25 -14.22 13.80
C GLY A 10 -3.69 -13.68 13.88
N ALA A 11 -3.90 -12.37 14.11
CA ALA A 11 -5.24 -11.79 14.25
C ALA A 11 -6.01 -11.54 12.94
N GLY A 12 -5.58 -12.11 11.79
CA GLY A 12 -6.32 -12.01 10.53
C GLY A 12 -5.86 -10.89 9.58
N LYS A 13 -4.73 -10.21 9.85
CA LYS A 13 -4.17 -9.15 8.99
C LYS A 13 -4.12 -9.54 7.52
N SER A 14 -3.46 -10.66 7.22
CA SER A 14 -3.27 -11.11 5.83
C SER A 14 -4.60 -11.47 5.15
N THR A 15 -5.58 -11.96 5.89
CA THR A 15 -6.92 -12.25 5.38
C THR A 15 -7.65 -10.98 5.01
N LEU A 16 -7.62 -9.96 5.88
CA LEU A 16 -8.21 -8.65 5.60
C LEU A 16 -7.60 -8.02 4.35
N ILE A 17 -6.25 -8.00 4.24
CA ILE A 17 -5.58 -7.46 3.05
C ILE A 17 -5.99 -8.22 1.79
N LYS A 18 -5.99 -9.55 1.85
CA LYS A 18 -6.37 -10.40 0.71
C LYS A 18 -7.82 -10.17 0.28
N ALA A 19 -8.74 -9.97 1.21
CA ALA A 19 -10.13 -9.66 0.90
C ALA A 19 -10.23 -8.27 0.21
N LEU A 20 -9.62 -7.23 0.78
CA LEU A 20 -9.62 -5.88 0.21
C LEU A 20 -8.92 -5.80 -1.15
N SER A 21 -7.90 -6.61 -1.37
CA SER A 21 -7.17 -6.67 -2.65
C SER A 21 -7.75 -7.63 -3.68
N GLY A 22 -8.87 -8.30 -3.38
CA GLY A 22 -9.51 -9.26 -4.27
C GLY A 22 -8.76 -10.59 -4.42
N ALA A 23 -7.79 -10.89 -3.57
CA ALA A 23 -7.04 -12.14 -3.59
C ALA A 23 -7.78 -13.30 -2.88
N VAL A 24 -8.78 -12.97 -2.06
CA VAL A 24 -9.69 -13.93 -1.40
C VAL A 24 -11.08 -13.31 -1.43
N LEU A 25 -12.09 -14.11 -1.75
CA LEU A 25 -13.48 -13.72 -1.65
C LEU A 25 -13.93 -13.83 -0.18
N PRO A 26 -14.55 -12.80 0.39
CA PRO A 26 -15.19 -12.92 1.70
C PRO A 26 -16.36 -13.92 1.64
N ASP A 27 -16.51 -14.74 2.67
CA ASP A 27 -17.64 -15.65 2.78
C ASP A 27 -18.95 -14.90 3.10
N GLU A 28 -18.85 -13.83 3.90
CA GLU A 28 -19.97 -12.99 4.32
C GLU A 28 -19.57 -11.52 4.37
N GLY A 29 -20.57 -10.63 4.39
CA GLY A 29 -20.39 -9.20 4.43
C GLY A 29 -20.23 -8.56 3.05
N GLU A 30 -19.90 -7.26 3.03
CA GLU A 30 -19.73 -6.50 1.79
C GLU A 30 -18.54 -5.55 1.88
N ILE A 31 -17.90 -5.33 0.74
CA ILE A 31 -16.90 -4.28 0.57
C ILE A 31 -17.57 -3.12 -0.15
N ARG A 32 -17.43 -1.89 0.40
CA ARG A 32 -17.96 -0.68 -0.23
C ARG A 32 -16.81 0.24 -0.65
N LEU A 33 -16.85 0.70 -1.88
CA LEU A 33 -15.94 1.71 -2.42
C LEU A 33 -16.76 2.93 -2.86
N ASP A 34 -16.43 4.11 -2.32
CA ASP A 34 -17.24 5.34 -2.49
C ASP A 34 -18.73 5.12 -2.12
N GLY A 35 -18.99 4.35 -1.06
CA GLY A 35 -20.35 4.03 -0.59
C GLY A 35 -21.11 2.99 -1.41
N LYS A 36 -20.55 2.52 -2.53
CA LYS A 36 -21.17 1.51 -3.40
C LYS A 36 -20.60 0.13 -3.13
N PRO A 37 -21.43 -0.93 -3.06
CA PRO A 37 -20.93 -2.28 -2.90
C PRO A 37 -20.10 -2.68 -4.13
N VAL A 38 -18.98 -3.34 -3.87
CA VAL A 38 -18.09 -3.87 -4.91
C VAL A 38 -17.77 -5.33 -4.61
N HIS A 39 -17.63 -6.11 -5.68
CA HIS A 39 -17.26 -7.53 -5.58
C HIS A 39 -16.00 -7.74 -6.42
N PHE A 40 -14.93 -8.18 -5.78
CA PHE A 40 -13.66 -8.47 -6.45
C PHE A 40 -13.48 -9.97 -6.56
N HIS A 41 -13.50 -10.51 -7.78
CA HIS A 41 -13.22 -11.92 -8.05
C HIS A 41 -11.72 -12.19 -8.26
N SER A 42 -10.94 -11.14 -8.41
CA SER A 42 -9.50 -11.21 -8.63
C SER A 42 -8.78 -9.91 -8.19
N PRO A 43 -7.48 -9.97 -7.95
CA PRO A 43 -6.69 -8.76 -7.71
C PRO A 43 -6.71 -7.76 -8.88
N ILE A 44 -7.00 -8.23 -10.10
CA ILE A 44 -7.15 -7.36 -11.28
C ILE A 44 -8.40 -6.49 -11.13
N ASP A 45 -9.48 -7.02 -10.58
CA ASP A 45 -10.72 -6.27 -10.38
C ASP A 45 -10.52 -5.15 -9.36
N ALA A 46 -9.85 -5.43 -8.22
CA ALA A 46 -9.53 -4.43 -7.23
C ALA A 46 -8.64 -3.31 -7.81
N ARG A 47 -7.60 -3.68 -8.59
CA ARG A 47 -6.76 -2.70 -9.29
C ARG A 47 -7.56 -1.87 -10.29
N SER A 48 -8.44 -2.49 -11.06
CA SER A 48 -9.30 -1.80 -12.03
C SER A 48 -10.26 -0.83 -11.36
N ALA A 49 -10.67 -1.12 -10.12
CA ALA A 49 -11.45 -0.22 -9.28
C ALA A 49 -10.63 0.90 -8.63
N GLY A 50 -9.30 0.90 -8.79
CA GLY A 50 -8.40 1.93 -8.26
C GLY A 50 -7.78 1.61 -6.90
N ILE A 51 -7.83 0.35 -6.45
CA ILE A 51 -7.19 -0.12 -5.22
C ILE A 51 -5.84 -0.74 -5.56
N GLU A 52 -4.76 -0.13 -5.06
CA GLU A 52 -3.40 -0.68 -5.21
C GLU A 52 -2.91 -1.22 -3.87
N THR A 53 -2.21 -2.36 -3.92
CA THR A 53 -1.66 -2.99 -2.72
C THR A 53 -0.15 -3.17 -2.86
N VAL A 54 0.59 -2.67 -1.88
CA VAL A 54 2.01 -2.94 -1.68
C VAL A 54 2.13 -3.97 -0.57
N TYR A 55 2.47 -5.19 -0.94
CA TYR A 55 2.70 -6.28 0.01
C TYR A 55 4.09 -6.18 0.64
N GLN A 56 4.26 -6.78 1.78
CA GLN A 56 5.54 -6.84 2.50
C GLN A 56 6.69 -7.38 1.63
N THR A 57 6.42 -8.31 0.72
CA THR A 57 7.40 -8.87 -0.23
C THR A 57 7.61 -8.02 -1.48
N LEU A 58 6.98 -6.83 -1.56
CA LEU A 58 7.00 -5.85 -2.65
C LEU A 58 6.45 -6.34 -4.00
N ALA A 59 6.31 -7.64 -4.22
CA ALA A 59 5.88 -8.24 -5.49
C ALA A 59 6.61 -7.62 -6.71
N MET A 60 7.93 -7.58 -6.65
CA MET A 60 8.81 -7.11 -7.71
C MET A 60 9.67 -8.25 -8.24
N SER A 61 9.96 -8.23 -9.54
CA SER A 61 10.94 -9.12 -10.15
C SER A 61 12.34 -8.51 -10.04
N PRO A 62 13.27 -9.14 -9.29
CA PRO A 62 14.60 -8.57 -9.06
C PRO A 62 15.39 -8.29 -10.34
N ALA A 63 15.32 -9.21 -11.31
CA ALA A 63 16.07 -9.15 -12.56
C ALA A 63 15.52 -8.15 -13.59
N LEU A 64 14.26 -7.69 -13.42
CA LEU A 64 13.67 -6.73 -14.33
C LEU A 64 14.05 -5.29 -13.96
N SER A 65 13.98 -4.41 -14.97
CA SER A 65 14.23 -2.99 -14.77
C SER A 65 13.18 -2.34 -13.86
N ILE A 66 13.49 -1.16 -13.33
CA ILE A 66 12.54 -0.33 -12.58
C ILE A 66 11.30 -0.06 -13.44
N THR A 67 11.49 0.33 -14.70
CA THR A 67 10.39 0.59 -15.64
C THR A 67 9.51 -0.64 -15.82
N ASP A 68 10.09 -1.81 -16.07
CA ASP A 68 9.33 -3.04 -16.27
C ASP A 68 8.56 -3.43 -14.99
N ASN A 69 9.17 -3.26 -13.80
CA ASN A 69 8.50 -3.50 -12.53
C ASN A 69 7.33 -2.52 -12.27
N MET A 70 7.47 -1.25 -12.63
CA MET A 70 6.38 -0.29 -12.50
C MET A 70 5.17 -0.67 -13.37
N PHE A 71 5.41 -1.19 -14.56
CA PHE A 71 4.36 -1.52 -15.52
C PHE A 71 3.94 -2.99 -15.54
N MET A 72 4.44 -3.81 -14.63
CA MET A 72 4.13 -5.24 -14.60
C MET A 72 2.61 -5.51 -14.58
N GLY A 73 2.12 -6.17 -15.65
CA GLY A 73 0.70 -6.49 -15.85
C GLY A 73 -0.16 -5.32 -16.35
N ARG A 74 0.47 -4.18 -16.73
CA ARG A 74 -0.20 -3.00 -17.30
C ARG A 74 0.68 -2.30 -18.33
N GLU A 75 1.45 -3.07 -19.07
CA GLU A 75 2.41 -2.58 -20.04
C GLU A 75 1.73 -1.76 -21.15
N ILE A 76 2.33 -0.61 -21.50
CA ILE A 76 1.86 0.22 -22.60
C ILE A 76 2.30 -0.42 -23.92
N ARG A 77 1.34 -0.65 -24.81
CA ARG A 77 1.60 -1.19 -26.14
C ARG A 77 1.66 -0.08 -27.16
N ARG A 78 2.46 -0.26 -28.20
CA ARG A 78 2.53 0.67 -29.32
C ARG A 78 1.15 0.82 -30.00
N PRO A 79 0.80 1.99 -30.52
CA PRO A 79 -0.43 2.18 -31.26
C PRO A 79 -0.44 1.39 -32.58
N GLY A 80 -1.65 1.13 -33.10
CA GLY A 80 -1.85 0.48 -34.40
C GLY A 80 -1.57 -1.02 -34.41
N VAL A 81 -1.24 -1.56 -35.59
CA VAL A 81 -1.07 -2.99 -35.85
C VAL A 81 0.04 -3.60 -34.98
N MET A 82 1.14 -2.86 -34.74
CA MET A 82 2.28 -3.32 -33.97
C MET A 82 1.92 -3.61 -32.51
N GLY A 83 1.07 -2.81 -31.89
CA GLY A 83 0.62 -3.06 -30.53
C GLY A 83 -0.54 -4.04 -30.44
N LYS A 84 -1.48 -3.98 -31.39
CA LYS A 84 -2.70 -4.80 -31.37
C LYS A 84 -2.41 -6.26 -31.74
N TRP A 85 -1.68 -6.49 -32.83
CA TRP A 85 -1.41 -7.84 -33.35
C TRP A 85 -0.09 -8.43 -32.83
N PHE A 86 0.99 -7.64 -32.88
CA PHE A 86 2.32 -8.10 -32.46
C PHE A 86 2.61 -7.87 -30.97
N ARG A 87 1.66 -7.26 -30.23
CA ARG A 87 1.76 -6.98 -28.78
C ARG A 87 3.06 -6.25 -28.40
N ARG A 88 3.62 -5.46 -29.31
CA ARG A 88 4.90 -4.76 -29.11
C ARG A 88 4.73 -3.65 -28.08
N LEU A 89 5.61 -3.63 -27.09
CA LEU A 89 5.60 -2.64 -26.01
C LEU A 89 6.11 -1.28 -26.49
N ASP A 90 5.54 -0.22 -25.92
CA ASP A 90 6.00 1.14 -26.10
C ASP A 90 6.94 1.52 -24.93
N ARG A 91 8.17 0.98 -24.98
CA ARG A 91 9.18 1.23 -23.96
C ARG A 91 9.47 2.72 -23.73
N PRO A 92 9.63 3.57 -24.79
CA PRO A 92 9.84 5.00 -24.58
C PRO A 92 8.71 5.68 -23.77
N ALA A 93 7.44 5.33 -24.06
CA ALA A 93 6.31 5.88 -23.31
C ALA A 93 6.32 5.40 -21.84
N MET A 94 6.61 4.12 -21.61
CA MET A 94 6.73 3.56 -20.26
C MET A 94 7.88 4.21 -19.47
N GLU A 95 9.05 4.39 -20.08
CA GLU A 95 10.21 5.03 -19.45
C GLU A 95 9.94 6.50 -19.11
N LYS A 96 9.32 7.23 -20.03
CA LYS A 96 8.93 8.63 -19.80
C LYS A 96 8.00 8.73 -18.59
N PHE A 97 6.93 7.96 -18.58
CA PHE A 97 5.96 7.94 -17.48
C PHE A 97 6.62 7.55 -16.15
N ALA A 98 7.45 6.49 -16.13
CA ALA A 98 8.15 6.05 -14.92
C ALA A 98 9.03 7.17 -14.37
N ARG A 99 9.81 7.84 -15.23
CA ARG A 99 10.68 8.95 -14.85
C ARG A 99 9.90 10.12 -14.28
N GLU A 100 8.79 10.50 -14.90
CA GLU A 100 7.90 11.56 -14.43
C GLU A 100 7.36 11.23 -13.05
N LYS A 101 6.82 10.03 -12.84
CA LYS A 101 6.23 9.62 -11.57
C LYS A 101 7.25 9.49 -10.43
N LEU A 102 8.42 8.97 -10.69
CA LEU A 102 9.50 8.92 -9.70
C LEU A 102 10.02 10.32 -9.34
N SER A 103 10.10 11.23 -10.32
CA SER A 103 10.49 12.63 -10.10
C SER A 103 9.45 13.38 -9.27
N GLU A 104 8.16 13.23 -9.60
CA GLU A 104 7.04 13.83 -8.85
C GLU A 104 7.04 13.43 -7.36
N LEU A 105 7.52 12.24 -7.05
CA LEU A 105 7.59 11.68 -5.70
C LEU A 105 8.96 11.87 -5.04
N GLY A 106 9.83 12.72 -5.60
CA GLY A 106 11.12 13.05 -5.02
C GLY A 106 12.14 11.91 -5.03
N LEU A 107 11.91 10.83 -5.78
CA LEU A 107 12.84 9.70 -5.90
C LEU A 107 13.98 9.97 -6.91
N MET A 108 14.55 11.18 -6.85
CA MET A 108 15.61 11.67 -7.77
C MET A 108 16.96 10.94 -7.63
N THR A 109 17.15 10.19 -6.54
CA THR A 109 18.36 9.38 -6.36
C THR A 109 18.46 8.21 -7.34
N ILE A 110 17.35 7.89 -8.03
CA ILE A 110 17.28 6.85 -9.05
C ILE A 110 17.57 7.48 -10.42
N GLN A 111 18.83 7.47 -10.82
CA GLN A 111 19.23 8.07 -12.10
C GLN A 111 18.94 7.20 -13.31
N ASN A 112 19.10 5.87 -13.18
CA ASN A 112 18.91 4.92 -14.26
C ASN A 112 17.67 4.05 -14.02
N ILE A 113 16.53 4.38 -14.66
CA ILE A 113 15.28 3.61 -14.57
C ILE A 113 15.32 2.26 -15.29
N ASN A 114 16.36 2.01 -16.08
CA ASN A 114 16.56 0.76 -16.80
C ASN A 114 17.48 -0.23 -16.04
N GLN A 115 17.99 0.17 -14.85
CA GLN A 115 18.73 -0.75 -14.00
C GLN A 115 17.80 -1.81 -13.37
N ALA A 116 18.35 -3.00 -13.11
CA ALA A 116 17.64 -4.08 -12.44
C ALA A 116 17.32 -3.71 -10.98
N VAL A 117 16.13 -4.08 -10.51
CA VAL A 117 15.66 -3.74 -9.14
C VAL A 117 16.54 -4.38 -8.06
N GLU A 118 17.18 -5.51 -8.33
CA GLU A 118 18.11 -6.15 -7.39
C GLU A 118 19.32 -5.29 -7.03
N THR A 119 19.70 -4.34 -7.90
CA THR A 119 20.83 -3.43 -7.64
C THR A 119 20.51 -2.29 -6.67
N LEU A 120 19.25 -2.17 -6.28
CA LEU A 120 18.77 -1.11 -5.41
C LEU A 120 18.86 -1.48 -3.93
N SER A 121 19.00 -0.46 -3.07
CA SER A 121 18.85 -0.66 -1.62
C SER A 121 17.40 -1.05 -1.24
N GLY A 122 17.21 -1.61 -0.06
CA GLY A 122 15.88 -1.95 0.46
C GLY A 122 14.92 -0.76 0.46
N GLY A 123 15.38 0.40 0.92
CA GLY A 123 14.60 1.64 0.94
C GLY A 123 14.25 2.15 -0.46
N GLN A 124 15.17 2.03 -1.43
CA GLN A 124 14.89 2.39 -2.82
C GLN A 124 13.84 1.46 -3.44
N ARG A 125 13.95 0.15 -3.22
CA ARG A 125 12.93 -0.82 -3.67
C ARG A 125 11.56 -0.50 -3.07
N GLN A 126 11.52 -0.21 -1.78
CA GLN A 126 10.27 0.17 -1.11
C GLN A 126 9.69 1.47 -1.69
N GLY A 127 10.54 2.48 -1.91
CA GLY A 127 10.13 3.73 -2.55
C GLY A 127 9.52 3.51 -3.93
N ILE A 128 10.10 2.64 -4.77
CA ILE A 128 9.55 2.29 -6.09
C ILE A 128 8.20 1.56 -5.95
N ALA A 129 8.05 0.67 -4.96
CA ALA A 129 6.78 -0.02 -4.75
C ALA A 129 5.65 0.95 -4.37
N VAL A 130 5.93 1.90 -3.48
CA VAL A 130 4.99 2.97 -3.12
C VAL A 130 4.71 3.87 -4.31
N ALA A 131 5.75 4.27 -5.07
CA ALA A 131 5.59 5.09 -6.27
C ALA A 131 4.74 4.39 -7.35
N ARG A 132 4.93 3.09 -7.55
CA ARG A 132 4.09 2.27 -8.44
C ARG A 132 2.64 2.32 -8.00
N ALA A 133 2.37 2.11 -6.70
CA ALA A 133 1.02 2.17 -6.18
C ALA A 133 0.41 3.58 -6.34
N ALA A 134 1.17 4.64 -6.04
CA ALA A 134 0.70 6.02 -6.19
C ALA A 134 0.47 6.43 -7.66
N ALA A 135 1.24 5.86 -8.61
CA ALA A 135 1.09 6.16 -10.03
C ALA A 135 -0.22 5.60 -10.62
N PHE A 136 -0.76 4.53 -10.06
CA PHE A 136 -1.92 3.81 -10.58
C PHE A 136 -3.10 3.75 -9.60
N GLY A 137 -2.86 3.88 -8.29
CA GLY A 137 -3.90 3.95 -7.27
C GLY A 137 -4.64 5.28 -7.35
N SER A 138 -5.94 5.21 -7.58
CA SER A 138 -6.79 6.40 -7.70
C SER A 138 -7.81 6.51 -6.58
N LYS A 139 -8.08 5.42 -5.87
CA LYS A 139 -9.09 5.35 -4.82
C LYS A 139 -8.50 5.06 -3.44
N VAL A 140 -7.69 4.03 -3.31
CA VAL A 140 -7.06 3.61 -2.04
C VAL A 140 -5.73 2.93 -2.33
N ILE A 141 -4.74 3.21 -1.51
CA ILE A 141 -3.47 2.46 -1.48
C ILE A 141 -3.39 1.71 -0.16
N ILE A 142 -3.16 0.41 -0.23
CA ILE A 142 -2.91 -0.46 0.92
C ILE A 142 -1.41 -0.73 1.00
N LEU A 143 -0.81 -0.41 2.14
CA LEU A 143 0.62 -0.61 2.41
C LEU A 143 0.79 -1.61 3.56
N ASP A 144 1.32 -2.79 3.25
CA ASP A 144 1.58 -3.83 4.26
C ASP A 144 3.03 -3.78 4.73
N GLU A 145 3.24 -3.31 5.95
CA GLU A 145 4.54 -3.20 6.63
C GLU A 145 5.60 -2.45 5.80
N PRO A 146 5.32 -1.23 5.29
CA PRO A 146 6.18 -0.57 4.32
C PRO A 146 7.55 -0.16 4.86
N THR A 147 7.74 -0.16 6.17
CA THR A 147 9.02 0.20 6.80
C THR A 147 9.70 -0.98 7.51
N ALA A 148 9.13 -2.20 7.39
CA ALA A 148 9.74 -3.38 7.97
C ALA A 148 11.09 -3.68 7.31
N ALA A 149 12.07 -4.10 8.11
CA ALA A 149 13.43 -4.43 7.67
C ALA A 149 14.22 -3.27 7.01
N LEU A 150 13.79 -2.02 7.23
CA LEU A 150 14.53 -0.83 6.81
C LEU A 150 15.28 -0.21 7.98
N GLY A 151 16.44 0.39 7.70
CA GLY A 151 17.13 1.23 8.66
C GLY A 151 16.35 2.52 8.97
N VAL A 152 16.72 3.20 10.04
CA VAL A 152 16.00 4.41 10.52
C VAL A 152 15.89 5.49 9.43
N LYS A 153 16.97 5.73 8.68
CA LYS A 153 16.99 6.75 7.61
C LYS A 153 16.10 6.37 6.43
N GLU A 154 16.17 5.11 6.00
CA GLU A 154 15.35 4.59 4.90
C GLU A 154 13.87 4.57 5.29
N GLY A 155 13.55 4.12 6.51
CA GLY A 155 12.19 4.11 7.04
C GLY A 155 11.57 5.51 7.03
N ARG A 156 12.31 6.52 7.51
CA ARG A 156 11.85 7.91 7.50
C ARG A 156 11.55 8.42 6.09
N ARG A 157 12.42 8.14 5.11
CA ARG A 157 12.15 8.53 3.70
C ARG A 157 10.89 7.88 3.14
N VAL A 158 10.63 6.62 3.51
CA VAL A 158 9.39 5.94 3.10
C VAL A 158 8.17 6.59 3.75
N LEU A 159 8.25 7.00 5.03
CA LEU A 159 7.16 7.73 5.69
C LEU A 159 6.89 9.09 5.06
N GLU A 160 7.94 9.85 4.73
CA GLU A 160 7.83 11.12 4.01
C GLU A 160 7.13 10.93 2.65
N LEU A 161 7.49 9.88 1.91
CA LEU A 161 6.85 9.52 0.65
C LEU A 161 5.36 9.18 0.84
N ILE A 162 5.01 8.44 1.89
CA ILE A 162 3.61 8.11 2.23
C ILE A 162 2.80 9.39 2.53
N GLN A 163 3.38 10.32 3.27
CA GLN A 163 2.75 11.61 3.55
C GLN A 163 2.58 12.46 2.29
N ASP A 164 3.55 12.44 1.37
CA ASP A 164 3.44 13.11 0.08
C ASP A 164 2.30 12.53 -0.77
N VAL A 165 2.19 11.21 -0.83
CA VAL A 165 1.06 10.53 -1.51
C VAL A 165 -0.29 10.92 -0.87
N ARG A 166 -0.37 10.99 0.46
CA ARG A 166 -1.56 11.48 1.17
C ARG A 166 -1.92 12.91 0.80
N SER A 167 -0.90 13.80 0.71
CA SER A 167 -1.11 15.23 0.39
C SER A 167 -1.73 15.43 -1.00
N ARG A 168 -1.57 14.46 -1.90
CA ARG A 168 -2.20 14.43 -3.24
C ARG A 168 -3.65 13.95 -3.21
N GLY A 169 -4.23 13.75 -2.03
CA GLY A 169 -5.63 13.37 -1.85
C GLY A 169 -5.90 11.87 -1.97
N ILE A 170 -4.89 11.01 -2.07
CA ILE A 170 -5.06 9.55 -2.16
C ILE A 170 -5.17 8.97 -0.73
N PRO A 171 -6.28 8.32 -0.37
CA PRO A 171 -6.42 7.63 0.92
C PRO A 171 -5.47 6.45 1.03
N ILE A 172 -4.92 6.24 2.24
CA ILE A 172 -3.97 5.17 2.50
C ILE A 172 -4.44 4.32 3.68
N ILE A 173 -4.41 3.00 3.51
CA ILE A 173 -4.50 2.02 4.60
C ILE A 173 -3.08 1.56 4.89
N LEU A 174 -2.56 1.94 6.06
CA LEU A 174 -1.22 1.59 6.50
C LEU A 174 -1.30 0.47 7.54
N ILE A 175 -0.80 -0.71 7.19
CA ILE A 175 -0.71 -1.81 8.13
C ILE A 175 0.71 -1.84 8.69
N SER A 176 0.85 -1.69 9.99
CA SER A 176 2.16 -1.71 10.63
C SER A 176 2.05 -2.06 12.12
N HIS A 177 3.10 -2.71 12.64
CA HIS A 177 3.30 -2.92 14.07
C HIS A 177 4.31 -1.94 14.67
N ASN A 178 4.89 -1.04 13.86
CA ASN A 178 5.81 -0.01 14.32
C ASN A 178 5.01 1.20 14.85
N MET A 179 4.71 1.19 16.16
CA MET A 179 3.90 2.23 16.81
C MET A 179 4.44 3.65 16.61
N PRO A 180 5.74 3.94 16.77
CA PRO A 180 6.28 5.26 16.47
C PRO A 180 5.91 5.76 15.08
N HIS A 181 6.07 4.94 14.03
CA HIS A 181 5.72 5.31 12.67
C HIS A 181 4.20 5.51 12.49
N VAL A 182 3.39 4.64 13.09
CA VAL A 182 1.92 4.75 13.05
C VAL A 182 1.47 6.07 13.66
N PHE A 183 1.95 6.40 14.86
CA PHE A 183 1.57 7.62 15.56
C PHE A 183 2.09 8.90 14.90
N GLU A 184 3.19 8.81 14.13
CA GLU A 184 3.76 9.94 13.39
C GLU A 184 2.92 10.33 12.16
N VAL A 185 2.35 9.35 11.43
CA VAL A 185 1.80 9.64 10.10
C VAL A 185 0.30 9.44 9.97
N CYS A 186 -0.36 8.71 10.89
CA CYS A 186 -1.75 8.32 10.72
C CYS A 186 -2.74 9.32 11.33
N ASP A 187 -3.89 9.46 10.68
CA ASP A 187 -5.00 10.27 11.17
C ASP A 187 -5.88 9.49 12.15
N ARG A 188 -6.05 8.20 11.88
CA ARG A 188 -6.82 7.25 12.72
C ARG A 188 -6.11 5.90 12.77
N ILE A 189 -6.31 5.17 13.84
CA ILE A 189 -5.75 3.85 14.08
C ILE A 189 -6.89 2.87 14.36
N HIS A 190 -7.10 1.93 13.45
CA HIS A 190 -7.98 0.78 13.61
C HIS A 190 -7.24 -0.31 14.38
N ILE A 191 -7.75 -0.68 15.54
CA ILE A 191 -7.20 -1.75 16.36
C ILE A 191 -7.98 -3.03 16.05
N HIS A 192 -7.25 -4.01 15.48
CA HIS A 192 -7.81 -5.30 15.09
C HIS A 192 -7.29 -6.38 16.03
N ARG A 193 -8.19 -7.17 16.60
CA ARG A 193 -7.84 -8.22 17.55
C ARG A 193 -8.73 -9.44 17.35
N LEU A 194 -8.13 -10.64 17.31
CA LEU A 194 -8.85 -11.92 17.19
C LEU A 194 -9.85 -11.94 16.04
N GLY A 195 -9.48 -11.40 14.87
CA GLY A 195 -10.33 -11.38 13.68
C GLY A 195 -11.43 -10.31 13.68
N ARG A 196 -11.47 -9.41 14.69
CA ARG A 196 -12.53 -8.40 14.83
C ARG A 196 -11.95 -7.00 15.03
N ARG A 197 -12.72 -5.98 14.64
CA ARG A 197 -12.45 -4.60 15.01
C ARG A 197 -12.71 -4.42 16.51
N LEU A 198 -11.69 -4.06 17.28
CA LEU A 198 -11.86 -3.71 18.69
C LEU A 198 -12.33 -2.27 18.83
N THR A 199 -11.62 -1.32 18.21
CA THR A 199 -11.94 0.10 18.24
C THR A 199 -11.20 0.85 17.14
N VAL A 200 -11.54 2.14 16.97
CA VAL A 200 -10.78 3.10 16.15
C VAL A 200 -10.44 4.28 17.04
N ILE A 201 -9.15 4.61 17.14
CA ILE A 201 -8.66 5.73 17.93
C ILE A 201 -7.96 6.78 17.07
N LYS A 202 -7.77 7.98 17.61
CA LYS A 202 -6.91 9.01 17.03
C LYS A 202 -5.60 9.07 17.82
N PRO A 203 -4.44 9.24 17.15
CA PRO A 203 -3.14 9.34 17.83
C PRO A 203 -3.05 10.45 18.88
N GLY A 204 -3.83 11.53 18.74
CA GLY A 204 -3.85 12.63 19.70
C GLY A 204 -4.62 12.35 20.99
N ASP A 205 -5.52 11.36 20.98
CA ASP A 205 -6.41 11.08 22.11
C ASP A 205 -5.88 9.96 23.03
N TYR A 206 -4.94 9.15 22.53
CA TYR A 206 -4.40 7.98 23.22
C TYR A 206 -2.89 7.90 23.07
N SER A 207 -2.24 7.31 24.07
CA SER A 207 -0.81 7.02 24.02
C SER A 207 -0.50 5.77 23.19
N MET A 208 0.76 5.63 22.73
CA MET A 208 1.23 4.39 22.11
C MET A 208 1.06 3.18 23.04
N ALA A 209 1.26 3.37 24.34
CA ALA A 209 1.08 2.31 25.35
C ALA A 209 -0.38 1.85 25.42
N ASP A 210 -1.35 2.78 25.36
CA ASP A 210 -2.77 2.43 25.31
C ASP A 210 -3.11 1.64 24.04
N ALA A 211 -2.62 2.06 22.89
CA ALA A 211 -2.86 1.36 21.61
C ALA A 211 -2.32 -0.09 21.64
N VAL A 212 -1.12 -0.28 22.19
CA VAL A 212 -0.53 -1.61 22.40
C VAL A 212 -1.35 -2.42 23.41
N ALA A 213 -1.78 -1.82 24.53
CA ALA A 213 -2.60 -2.49 25.52
C ALA A 213 -3.95 -2.93 24.96
N PHE A 214 -4.59 -2.13 24.10
CA PHE A 214 -5.80 -2.51 23.38
C PHE A 214 -5.54 -3.65 22.40
N MET A 215 -4.47 -3.57 21.63
CA MET A 215 -4.11 -4.58 20.64
C MET A 215 -3.86 -5.95 21.29
N THR A 216 -3.14 -5.98 22.42
CA THR A 216 -2.84 -7.22 23.16
C THR A 216 -3.99 -7.68 24.07
N GLY A 217 -4.95 -6.80 24.37
CA GLY A 217 -6.07 -7.05 25.27
C GLY A 217 -5.73 -6.90 26.74
N ALA A 218 -4.60 -6.28 27.06
CA ALA A 218 -4.24 -5.90 28.44
C ALA A 218 -5.15 -4.80 29.00
N LYS A 219 -5.77 -4.00 28.13
CA LYS A 219 -6.77 -2.99 28.43
C LYS A 219 -7.89 -3.05 27.39
N LEU A 220 -9.11 -2.74 27.79
CA LEU A 220 -10.23 -2.56 26.85
C LEU A 220 -10.53 -1.06 26.72
N PRO A 221 -10.91 -0.57 25.52
CA PRO A 221 -11.37 0.80 25.37
C PRO A 221 -12.68 1.03 26.13
N GLU A 222 -12.88 2.24 26.67
CA GLU A 222 -14.08 2.58 27.46
C GLU A 222 -15.40 2.48 26.67
N ALA A 223 -15.33 2.54 25.34
CA ALA A 223 -16.43 2.26 24.41
C ALA A 223 -15.95 1.21 23.41
N ALA A 224 -16.07 -0.08 23.72
CA ALA A 224 -16.02 -1.12 22.69
C ALA A 224 -17.21 -0.90 21.75
N VAL A 225 -16.95 -0.49 20.52
CA VAL A 225 -18.00 -0.28 19.52
C VAL A 225 -18.71 -1.61 19.30
N GLU A 226 -20.04 -1.61 19.49
CA GLU A 226 -20.91 -2.77 19.24
C GLU A 226 -20.59 -3.39 17.87
N PRO A 227 -20.64 -4.72 17.76
CA PRO A 227 -20.49 -5.38 16.47
C PRO A 227 -21.64 -4.95 15.56
N ALA A 228 -21.29 -4.35 14.42
CA ALA A 228 -22.24 -4.10 13.33
C ALA A 228 -22.49 -5.38 12.55
#